data_7d363f10e910a9682695cd1f8c800dec
#
_entry.id   7d363f10e910a9682695cd1f8c800dec
#
_cell.length_a   1.000
_cell.length_b   1.000
_cell.length_c   1.000
_cell.angle_alpha   90.00
_cell.angle_beta   90.00
_cell.angle_gamma   90.00
#
_symmetry.space_group_name_H-M   'P 1'
#
loop_
_entity.id
_entity.type
_entity.pdbx_description
1 polymer ?
#
loop_
_entity_poly.entity_id
_entity_poly.type
_entity_poly.pdbx_seq_one_letter_code
_entity_poly.pdbx_strand_id
1 'polypeptide(L)'
;KLIFQFSKGPFHCNFHYVKLVQISDFKLGRSIQGFYLCKEKHLRYTRSGDLFLDMVFSDSTGTISGKLWEMADQFQDRFASGDPVAVKGKVTEFNDHLQLTVTQVNQATHRQYGKYGFSLDLIINSVEEPLDKLWNRVLKVILSLREPYKKFTQNIFMEHEQKIRVIPGSVQHHNPIRGGFLKHLVTTTEISMDILPYYPTLNKDLVLCGILLHDIGKVESINDNLQADYTDAGRL
;
A
#
# COMPACT_ATOMS: atom_id res chain seq x y z
N LYS A 1 -20.47 -13.07 -0.87
CA LYS A 1 -20.30 -14.31 -0.04
C LYS A 1 -19.10 -15.04 -0.60
N LEU A 2 -17.93 -14.90 0.01
CA LEU A 2 -16.71 -15.63 -0.36
C LEU A 2 -16.47 -16.74 0.67
N ILE A 3 -16.31 -17.96 0.17
CA ILE A 3 -16.04 -19.17 0.96
C ILE A 3 -14.55 -19.43 0.91
N PHE A 4 -13.91 -19.50 2.06
CA PHE A 4 -12.50 -19.83 2.15
C PHE A 4 -12.32 -21.28 2.60
N GLN A 5 -11.78 -22.13 1.74
CA GLN A 5 -11.23 -23.44 2.11
C GLN A 5 -9.74 -23.45 1.84
N PHE A 6 -8.93 -23.68 2.86
CA PHE A 6 -7.50 -23.91 2.72
C PHE A 6 -7.24 -25.40 2.50
N SER A 7 -6.45 -25.73 1.48
CA SER A 7 -5.95 -27.08 1.23
C SER A 7 -4.88 -27.47 2.24
N LYS A 8 -4.87 -28.72 2.58
CA LYS A 8 -4.10 -29.42 3.60
C LYS A 8 -2.60 -29.12 3.60
N GLY A 9 -2.13 -28.30 4.56
CA GLY A 9 -0.80 -28.28 5.12
C GLY A 9 -0.89 -28.63 6.60
N PRO A 10 0.20 -28.82 7.34
CA PRO A 10 0.16 -29.33 8.72
C PRO A 10 -0.62 -28.49 9.73
N PHE A 11 -1.20 -27.37 9.30
CA PHE A 11 -2.10 -26.53 10.09
C PHE A 11 -3.36 -26.23 9.28
N HIS A 12 -4.43 -27.02 9.52
CA HIS A 12 -5.75 -26.79 8.94
C HIS A 12 -6.38 -25.55 9.58
N CYS A 13 -6.38 -24.44 8.87
CA CYS A 13 -7.24 -23.31 9.15
C CYS A 13 -8.60 -23.53 8.47
N ASN A 14 -9.58 -24.04 9.20
CA ASN A 14 -10.97 -24.01 8.76
C ASN A 14 -11.49 -22.58 8.87
N PHE A 15 -11.39 -21.82 7.79
CA PHE A 15 -12.07 -20.53 7.67
C PHE A 15 -13.52 -20.80 7.25
N HIS A 16 -14.42 -20.89 8.22
CA HIS A 16 -15.84 -20.90 7.96
C HIS A 16 -16.29 -19.48 7.63
N TYR A 17 -17.04 -19.31 6.58
CA TYR A 17 -17.81 -18.13 6.13
C TYR A 17 -17.78 -16.92 7.07
N VAL A 18 -16.68 -16.23 7.17
CA VAL A 18 -16.60 -14.96 7.86
C VAL A 18 -16.47 -13.86 6.81
N LYS A 19 -17.39 -12.92 6.80
CA LYS A 19 -17.29 -11.71 5.97
C LYS A 19 -15.97 -11.01 6.30
N LEU A 20 -15.17 -10.70 5.29
CA LEU A 20 -14.02 -9.81 5.45
C LEU A 20 -14.48 -8.51 6.09
N VAL A 21 -13.85 -8.11 7.19
CA VAL A 21 -14.30 -6.98 8.02
C VAL A 21 -13.22 -5.92 8.02
N GLN A 22 -13.61 -4.68 7.74
CA GLN A 22 -12.74 -3.52 7.86
C GLN A 22 -12.58 -3.11 9.32
N ILE A 23 -11.47 -2.46 9.64
CA ILE A 23 -11.15 -2.04 11.03
C ILE A 23 -12.21 -1.08 11.58
N SER A 24 -12.75 -0.18 10.75
CA SER A 24 -13.85 0.72 11.13
C SER A 24 -15.13 -0.01 11.59
N ASP A 25 -15.33 -1.25 11.16
CA ASP A 25 -16.50 -2.07 11.50
C ASP A 25 -16.27 -2.97 12.73
N PHE A 26 -15.11 -2.87 13.38
CA PHE A 26 -14.79 -3.71 14.54
C PHE A 26 -15.69 -3.34 15.73
N LYS A 27 -16.23 -4.39 16.36
CA LYS A 27 -17.08 -4.28 17.56
C LYS A 27 -16.58 -5.25 18.60
N LEU A 28 -16.61 -4.82 19.86
CA LEU A 28 -16.22 -5.64 21.00
C LEU A 28 -16.90 -7.02 20.98
N GLY A 29 -16.13 -8.06 21.24
CA GLY A 29 -16.59 -9.45 21.28
C GLY A 29 -16.74 -10.13 19.93
N ARG A 30 -16.62 -9.41 18.80
CA ARG A 30 -16.76 -9.96 17.44
C ARG A 30 -15.54 -10.77 17.05
N SER A 31 -15.79 -11.96 16.50
CA SER A 31 -14.74 -12.71 15.77
C SER A 31 -14.58 -12.13 14.39
N ILE A 32 -13.34 -11.89 13.97
CA ILE A 32 -12.99 -11.30 12.68
C ILE A 32 -12.07 -12.22 11.88
N GLN A 33 -12.12 -12.00 10.59
CA GLN A 33 -11.19 -12.55 9.62
C GLN A 33 -11.06 -11.53 8.49
N GLY A 34 -9.82 -11.19 8.12
CA GLY A 34 -9.58 -10.17 7.12
C GLY A 34 -8.15 -10.14 6.66
N PHE A 35 -7.91 -9.21 5.72
CA PHE A 35 -6.58 -8.87 5.25
C PHE A 35 -6.24 -7.49 5.74
N TYR A 36 -5.03 -7.33 6.29
CA TYR A 36 -4.55 -6.10 6.88
C TYR A 36 -3.07 -5.92 6.54
N LEU A 37 -2.57 -4.71 6.62
CA LEU A 37 -1.14 -4.44 6.62
C LEU A 37 -0.60 -4.57 8.04
N CYS A 38 0.44 -5.38 8.24
CA CYS A 38 1.16 -5.43 9.50
C CYS A 38 2.14 -4.23 9.57
N LYS A 39 1.74 -3.13 10.21
CA LYS A 39 2.59 -1.93 10.32
C LYS A 39 3.80 -2.17 11.21
N GLU A 40 3.55 -2.80 12.35
CA GLU A 40 4.57 -3.07 13.36
C GLU A 40 4.43 -4.49 13.87
N LYS A 41 5.57 -5.10 14.20
CA LYS A 41 5.63 -6.43 14.80
C LYS A 41 6.81 -6.49 15.77
N HIS A 42 6.52 -6.81 17.01
CA HIS A 42 7.51 -6.97 18.07
C HIS A 42 7.28 -8.28 18.82
N LEU A 43 8.34 -9.04 19.02
CA LEU A 43 8.33 -10.19 19.92
C LEU A 43 8.62 -9.68 21.35
N ARG A 44 7.72 -9.96 22.28
CA ARG A 44 7.81 -9.48 23.66
C ARG A 44 7.56 -10.59 24.66
N TYR A 45 7.96 -10.34 25.90
CA TYR A 45 7.70 -11.21 27.03
C TYR A 45 6.67 -10.57 27.98
N THR A 46 5.78 -11.40 28.52
CA THR A 46 4.90 -11.01 29.63
C THR A 46 5.71 -10.89 30.91
N ARG A 47 5.10 -10.38 31.98
CA ARG A 47 5.73 -10.38 33.31
C ARG A 47 5.97 -11.78 33.87
N SER A 48 5.19 -12.78 33.42
CA SER A 48 5.34 -14.20 33.76
C SER A 48 6.43 -14.90 32.93
N GLY A 49 6.99 -14.24 31.91
CA GLY A 49 8.02 -14.81 31.04
C GLY A 49 7.49 -15.48 29.78
N ASP A 50 6.17 -15.43 29.52
CA ASP A 50 5.56 -16.01 28.34
C ASP A 50 5.78 -15.13 27.11
N LEU A 51 6.08 -15.75 25.98
CA LEU A 51 6.36 -15.07 24.73
C LEU A 51 5.04 -14.71 23.99
N PHE A 52 4.95 -13.48 23.48
CA PHE A 52 3.82 -13.06 22.65
C PHE A 52 4.27 -12.12 21.50
N LEU A 53 3.49 -12.05 20.43
CA LEU A 53 3.66 -11.07 19.37
C LEU A 53 2.77 -9.86 19.64
N ASP A 54 3.39 -8.68 19.72
CA ASP A 54 2.74 -7.37 19.79
C ASP A 54 2.78 -6.74 18.39
N MET A 55 1.63 -6.44 17.83
CA MET A 55 1.49 -6.03 16.43
C MET A 55 0.57 -4.82 16.30
N VAL A 56 0.76 -4.05 15.23
CA VAL A 56 -0.18 -3.03 14.79
C VAL A 56 -0.64 -3.39 13.38
N PHE A 57 -1.94 -3.52 13.21
CA PHE A 57 -2.57 -3.75 11.90
C PHE A 57 -3.24 -2.48 11.39
N SER A 58 -3.26 -2.32 10.07
CA SER A 58 -4.03 -1.27 9.40
C SER A 58 -4.72 -1.78 8.14
N ASP A 59 -5.79 -1.10 7.77
CA ASP A 59 -6.40 -1.17 6.44
C ASP A 59 -6.69 0.27 5.94
N SER A 60 -7.45 0.41 4.86
CA SER A 60 -7.84 1.72 4.31
C SER A 60 -8.73 2.54 5.25
N THR A 61 -9.27 1.95 6.34
CA THR A 61 -10.25 2.57 7.23
C THR A 61 -9.71 2.91 8.62
N GLY A 62 -8.55 2.33 9.01
CA GLY A 62 -7.99 2.61 10.31
C GLY A 62 -6.82 1.71 10.73
N THR A 63 -6.51 1.78 12.02
CA THR A 63 -5.45 0.99 12.66
C THR A 63 -5.95 0.34 13.93
N ILE A 64 -5.41 -0.82 14.28
CA ILE A 64 -5.72 -1.53 15.53
C ILE A 64 -4.50 -2.26 16.07
N SER A 65 -4.32 -2.24 17.40
CA SER A 65 -3.34 -3.08 18.08
C SER A 65 -3.80 -4.53 18.10
N GLY A 66 -2.89 -5.46 17.91
CA GLY A 66 -3.17 -6.90 17.93
C GLY A 66 -2.14 -7.67 18.74
N LYS A 67 -2.60 -8.67 19.49
CA LYS A 67 -1.71 -9.53 20.25
C LYS A 67 -1.98 -11.00 19.96
N LEU A 68 -0.92 -11.74 19.70
CA LEU A 68 -0.93 -13.21 19.58
C LEU A 68 -0.19 -13.77 20.80
N TRP A 69 -0.97 -14.40 21.70
CA TRP A 69 -0.49 -14.89 22.97
C TRP A 69 0.07 -16.31 22.91
N GLU A 70 -0.45 -17.13 21.99
CA GLU A 70 -0.06 -18.53 21.88
C GLU A 70 0.77 -18.76 20.62
N MET A 71 1.75 -19.63 20.70
CA MET A 71 2.60 -20.07 19.58
C MET A 71 3.33 -18.89 18.89
N ALA A 72 3.67 -17.83 19.63
CA ALA A 72 4.34 -16.64 19.08
C ALA A 72 5.65 -16.98 18.36
N ASP A 73 6.41 -17.95 18.90
CA ASP A 73 7.62 -18.52 18.31
C ASP A 73 7.42 -19.12 16.92
N GLN A 74 6.27 -19.75 16.69
CA GLN A 74 5.96 -20.39 15.41
C GLN A 74 5.45 -19.40 14.35
N PHE A 75 4.90 -18.26 14.78
CA PHE A 75 4.35 -17.25 13.88
C PHE A 75 5.31 -16.12 13.56
N GLN A 76 6.32 -15.89 14.39
CA GLN A 76 7.23 -14.74 14.26
C GLN A 76 7.93 -14.68 12.87
N ASP A 77 8.29 -15.81 12.28
CA ASP A 77 9.06 -15.86 11.03
C ASP A 77 8.17 -15.97 9.78
N ARG A 78 6.82 -15.97 9.93
CA ARG A 78 5.89 -16.16 8.81
C ARG A 78 5.58 -14.89 8.04
N PHE A 79 5.90 -13.72 8.59
CA PHE A 79 5.67 -12.42 7.99
C PHE A 79 6.54 -11.36 8.65
N ALA A 80 6.73 -10.22 8.00
CA ALA A 80 7.49 -9.09 8.52
C ALA A 80 6.59 -7.86 8.73
N SER A 81 7.12 -6.84 9.43
CA SER A 81 6.53 -5.48 9.38
C SER A 81 6.55 -4.98 7.95
N GLY A 82 5.47 -4.35 7.50
CA GLY A 82 5.26 -3.93 6.12
C GLY A 82 4.58 -4.97 5.24
N ASP A 83 4.43 -6.22 5.69
CA ASP A 83 3.75 -7.25 4.91
C ASP A 83 2.23 -7.16 5.00
N PRO A 84 1.51 -7.46 3.90
CA PRO A 84 0.10 -7.78 3.96
C PRO A 84 -0.09 -9.13 4.65
N VAL A 85 -1.05 -9.21 5.56
CA VAL A 85 -1.31 -10.39 6.36
C VAL A 85 -2.79 -10.79 6.35
N ALA A 86 -3.03 -12.10 6.35
CA ALA A 86 -4.34 -12.69 6.61
C ALA A 86 -4.44 -12.96 8.12
N VAL A 87 -5.39 -12.35 8.78
CA VAL A 87 -5.55 -12.40 10.25
C VAL A 87 -6.89 -12.98 10.61
N LYS A 88 -6.90 -13.82 11.66
CA LYS A 88 -8.09 -14.29 12.35
C LYS A 88 -7.95 -14.01 13.84
N GLY A 89 -9.00 -13.50 14.45
CA GLY A 89 -8.97 -13.17 15.88
C GLY A 89 -10.31 -12.73 16.40
N LYS A 90 -10.31 -12.24 17.63
CA LYS A 90 -11.48 -11.71 18.33
C LYS A 90 -11.16 -10.29 18.78
N VAL A 91 -12.11 -9.37 18.56
CA VAL A 91 -12.01 -8.01 19.05
C VAL A 91 -12.27 -8.01 20.56
N THR A 92 -11.30 -7.51 21.31
CA THR A 92 -11.32 -7.37 22.76
C THR A 92 -11.10 -5.91 23.12
N GLU A 93 -11.16 -5.60 24.40
CA GLU A 93 -10.92 -4.27 24.92
C GLU A 93 -9.80 -4.32 25.96
N PHE A 94 -8.93 -3.33 25.94
CA PHE A 94 -7.88 -3.15 26.93
C PHE A 94 -7.65 -1.65 27.15
N ASN A 95 -7.78 -1.18 28.41
CA ASN A 95 -7.69 0.24 28.79
C ASN A 95 -8.59 1.15 27.93
N ASP A 96 -9.87 0.80 27.80
CA ASP A 96 -10.89 1.54 27.04
C ASP A 96 -10.60 1.66 25.53
N HIS A 97 -9.69 0.84 25.00
CA HIS A 97 -9.35 0.78 23.58
C HIS A 97 -9.61 -0.61 22.99
N LEU A 98 -10.17 -0.65 21.79
CA LEU A 98 -10.32 -1.90 21.06
C LEU A 98 -8.95 -2.47 20.71
N GLN A 99 -8.79 -3.76 20.91
CA GLN A 99 -7.60 -4.54 20.59
C GLN A 99 -8.01 -5.85 19.95
N LEU A 100 -7.17 -6.41 19.08
CA LEU A 100 -7.39 -7.70 18.46
C LEU A 100 -6.60 -8.78 19.19
N THR A 101 -7.30 -9.74 19.80
CA THR A 101 -6.68 -11.00 20.23
C THR A 101 -6.59 -11.90 19.02
N VAL A 102 -5.37 -12.02 18.48
CA VAL A 102 -5.07 -12.78 17.26
C VAL A 102 -4.95 -14.26 17.61
N THR A 103 -5.58 -15.10 16.80
CA THR A 103 -5.45 -16.57 16.90
C THR A 103 -4.63 -17.14 15.75
N GLN A 104 -4.63 -16.48 14.60
CA GLN A 104 -3.86 -16.89 13.43
C GLN A 104 -3.44 -15.66 12.61
N VAL A 105 -2.22 -15.70 12.11
CA VAL A 105 -1.67 -14.68 11.20
C VAL A 105 -0.69 -15.33 10.24
N ASN A 106 -0.80 -15.00 8.95
CA ASN A 106 0.14 -15.45 7.92
C ASN A 106 0.31 -14.33 6.90
N GLN A 107 1.46 -14.29 6.23
CA GLN A 107 1.65 -13.41 5.09
C GLN A 107 0.58 -13.67 4.02
N ALA A 108 -0.03 -12.61 3.50
CA ALA A 108 -1.03 -12.68 2.45
C ALA A 108 -0.39 -12.33 1.10
N THR A 109 -0.37 -13.31 0.18
CA THR A 109 0.07 -13.10 -1.19
C THR A 109 -1.08 -13.32 -2.15
N HIS A 110 -1.07 -12.65 -3.30
CA HIS A 110 -2.10 -12.85 -4.33
C HIS A 110 -2.17 -14.32 -4.79
N ARG A 111 -1.03 -15.01 -4.86
CA ARG A 111 -0.95 -16.43 -5.21
C ARG A 111 -1.73 -17.33 -4.24
N GLN A 112 -1.66 -17.03 -2.95
CA GLN A 112 -2.29 -17.85 -1.90
C GLN A 112 -3.74 -17.44 -1.64
N TYR A 113 -4.01 -16.12 -1.65
CA TYR A 113 -5.26 -15.54 -1.15
C TYR A 113 -6.07 -14.80 -2.22
N GLY A 114 -5.57 -14.62 -3.46
CA GLY A 114 -6.29 -13.93 -4.53
C GLY A 114 -7.65 -14.55 -4.84
N LYS A 115 -7.73 -15.89 -4.88
CA LYS A 115 -9.00 -16.62 -5.05
C LYS A 115 -10.00 -16.40 -3.90
N TYR A 116 -9.54 -15.86 -2.79
CA TYR A 116 -10.35 -15.54 -1.62
C TYR A 116 -10.64 -14.04 -1.51
N GLY A 117 -10.38 -13.27 -2.58
CA GLY A 117 -10.67 -11.84 -2.64
C GLY A 117 -9.58 -10.95 -2.06
N PHE A 118 -8.37 -11.47 -1.82
CA PHE A 118 -7.25 -10.62 -1.42
C PHE A 118 -6.85 -9.69 -2.58
N SER A 119 -6.87 -8.38 -2.30
CA SER A 119 -6.31 -7.32 -3.13
C SER A 119 -5.61 -6.31 -2.23
N LEU A 120 -4.53 -5.72 -2.70
CA LEU A 120 -3.83 -4.66 -1.96
C LEU A 120 -4.72 -3.43 -1.73
N ASP A 121 -5.64 -3.14 -2.65
CA ASP A 121 -6.58 -2.02 -2.53
C ASP A 121 -7.55 -2.14 -1.33
N LEU A 122 -7.65 -3.33 -0.73
CA LEU A 122 -8.43 -3.54 0.50
C LEU A 122 -7.72 -3.03 1.76
N ILE A 123 -6.39 -2.96 1.72
CA ILE A 123 -5.55 -2.71 2.90
C ILE A 123 -4.75 -1.42 2.83
N ILE A 124 -4.59 -0.85 1.64
CA ILE A 124 -3.89 0.43 1.44
C ILE A 124 -4.75 1.37 0.61
N ASN A 125 -4.68 2.66 0.94
CA ASN A 125 -5.30 3.68 0.12
C ASN A 125 -4.54 3.81 -1.21
N SER A 126 -5.26 3.68 -2.31
CA SER A 126 -4.76 3.84 -3.68
C SER A 126 -5.56 4.91 -4.40
N VAL A 127 -5.02 5.44 -5.49
CA VAL A 127 -5.77 6.29 -6.41
C VAL A 127 -6.97 5.53 -6.98
N GLU A 128 -8.11 6.20 -7.17
CA GLU A 128 -9.34 5.57 -7.67
C GLU A 128 -9.21 5.07 -9.11
N GLU A 129 -8.47 5.83 -9.94
CA GLU A 129 -8.25 5.47 -11.34
C GLU A 129 -7.19 4.38 -11.47
N PRO A 130 -7.41 3.31 -12.28
CA PRO A 130 -6.42 2.26 -12.48
C PRO A 130 -5.06 2.80 -12.93
N LEU A 131 -3.98 2.33 -12.27
CA LEU A 131 -2.61 2.78 -12.54
C LEU A 131 -2.21 2.64 -14.01
N ASP A 132 -2.68 1.59 -14.69
CA ASP A 132 -2.43 1.41 -16.13
C ASP A 132 -3.04 2.53 -16.98
N LYS A 133 -4.23 3.01 -16.63
CA LYS A 133 -4.85 4.14 -17.34
C LYS A 133 -4.06 5.42 -17.14
N LEU A 134 -3.68 5.73 -15.89
CA LEU A 134 -2.86 6.90 -15.58
C LEU A 134 -1.50 6.85 -16.30
N TRP A 135 -0.86 5.69 -16.28
CA TRP A 135 0.41 5.49 -16.97
C TRP A 135 0.31 5.72 -18.48
N ASN A 136 -0.72 5.15 -19.11
CA ASN A 136 -0.95 5.34 -20.53
C ASN A 136 -1.19 6.81 -20.91
N ARG A 137 -1.82 7.60 -20.01
CA ARG A 137 -2.00 9.05 -20.22
C ARG A 137 -0.68 9.78 -20.21
N VAL A 138 0.20 9.47 -19.23
CA VAL A 138 1.58 10.04 -19.18
C VAL A 138 2.36 9.64 -20.42
N LEU A 139 2.36 8.36 -20.80
CA LEU A 139 3.04 7.88 -22.01
C LEU A 139 2.57 8.58 -23.27
N LYS A 140 1.27 8.81 -23.41
CA LYS A 140 0.70 9.53 -24.57
C LYS A 140 1.30 10.94 -24.67
N VAL A 141 1.48 11.63 -23.57
CA VAL A 141 2.12 12.97 -23.55
C VAL A 141 3.58 12.85 -23.94
N ILE A 142 4.35 11.95 -23.31
CA ILE A 142 5.78 11.73 -23.63
C ILE A 142 5.97 11.46 -25.12
N LEU A 143 5.15 10.56 -25.70
CA LEU A 143 5.25 10.19 -27.09
C LEU A 143 4.85 11.34 -28.05
N SER A 144 4.12 12.34 -27.60
CA SER A 144 3.74 13.53 -28.37
C SER A 144 4.83 14.61 -28.41
N LEU A 145 5.83 14.54 -27.53
CA LEU A 145 6.96 15.49 -27.51
C LEU A 145 7.85 15.33 -28.75
N ARG A 146 8.49 16.41 -29.15
CA ARG A 146 9.53 16.39 -30.22
C ARG A 146 10.88 16.05 -29.62
N GLU A 147 11.78 15.60 -30.47
CA GLU A 147 13.19 15.39 -30.07
C GLU A 147 13.89 16.75 -29.80
N PRO A 148 14.80 16.82 -28.81
CA PRO A 148 15.32 15.73 -27.98
C PRO A 148 14.49 15.41 -26.72
N TYR A 149 13.46 16.21 -26.38
CA TYR A 149 12.67 16.11 -25.15
C TYR A 149 11.99 14.74 -25.01
N LYS A 150 11.46 14.20 -26.13
CA LYS A 150 10.81 12.89 -26.16
C LYS A 150 11.75 11.78 -25.67
N LYS A 151 12.89 11.62 -26.31
CA LYS A 151 13.84 10.55 -25.99
C LYS A 151 14.35 10.66 -24.57
N PHE A 152 14.68 11.88 -24.13
CA PHE A 152 15.17 12.15 -22.78
C PHE A 152 14.13 11.77 -21.71
N THR A 153 12.89 12.27 -21.82
CA THR A 153 11.81 11.98 -20.87
C THR A 153 11.44 10.51 -20.89
N GLN A 154 11.34 9.92 -22.09
CA GLN A 154 10.99 8.50 -22.24
C GLN A 154 11.99 7.58 -21.57
N ASN A 155 13.29 7.82 -21.73
CA ASN A 155 14.32 6.98 -21.08
C ASN A 155 14.18 6.99 -19.55
N ILE A 156 14.06 8.17 -18.95
CA ILE A 156 13.89 8.30 -17.49
C ILE A 156 12.61 7.58 -17.00
N PHE A 157 11.50 7.79 -17.71
CA PHE A 157 10.23 7.18 -17.30
C PHE A 157 10.20 5.67 -17.45
N MET A 158 10.85 5.11 -18.50
CA MET A 158 10.95 3.67 -18.68
C MET A 158 11.87 3.02 -17.65
N GLU A 159 12.99 3.69 -17.31
CA GLU A 159 13.92 3.20 -16.28
C GLU A 159 13.25 3.10 -14.90
N HIS A 160 12.40 4.07 -14.56
CA HIS A 160 11.76 4.16 -13.25
C HIS A 160 10.26 3.78 -13.24
N GLU A 161 9.74 3.17 -14.31
CA GLU A 161 8.31 2.88 -14.48
C GLU A 161 7.68 2.26 -13.24
N GLN A 162 8.24 1.18 -12.72
CA GLN A 162 7.66 0.44 -11.61
C GLN A 162 7.45 1.33 -10.38
N LYS A 163 8.43 2.17 -10.08
CA LYS A 163 8.42 3.06 -8.93
C LYS A 163 7.51 4.26 -9.12
N ILE A 164 7.59 4.93 -10.27
CA ILE A 164 6.70 6.06 -10.65
C ILE A 164 5.23 5.68 -10.52
N ARG A 165 4.88 4.45 -10.88
CA ARG A 165 3.50 3.97 -10.88
C ARG A 165 2.91 3.80 -9.48
N VAL A 166 3.73 3.54 -8.47
CA VAL A 166 3.25 3.07 -7.17
C VAL A 166 3.53 4.02 -6.01
N ILE A 167 4.58 4.85 -6.08
CA ILE A 167 4.90 5.74 -4.98
C ILE A 167 3.82 6.80 -4.75
N PRO A 168 3.63 7.28 -3.51
CA PRO A 168 2.75 8.40 -3.21
C PRO A 168 3.29 9.71 -3.77
N GLY A 169 2.45 10.72 -3.89
CA GLY A 169 2.86 12.09 -4.24
C GLY A 169 3.74 12.74 -3.17
N SER A 170 3.53 12.36 -1.90
CA SER A 170 4.39 12.64 -0.75
C SER A 170 4.09 11.62 0.34
N VAL A 171 4.93 11.52 1.37
CA VAL A 171 4.70 10.58 2.47
C VAL A 171 3.51 11.02 3.35
N GLN A 172 3.26 12.33 3.51
CA GLN A 172 2.27 12.83 4.48
C GLN A 172 1.25 13.82 3.93
N HIS A 173 1.54 14.59 2.87
CA HIS A 173 0.73 15.75 2.51
C HIS A 173 -0.03 15.61 1.19
N HIS A 174 0.65 15.64 0.05
CA HIS A 174 0.01 15.64 -1.28
C HIS A 174 -0.14 14.24 -1.83
N ASN A 175 -1.41 13.77 -1.93
CA ASN A 175 -1.70 12.43 -2.43
C ASN A 175 -0.86 11.32 -1.73
N PRO A 176 -0.92 11.20 -0.38
CA PRO A 176 -0.11 10.25 0.38
C PRO A 176 -0.66 8.81 0.24
N ILE A 177 -1.02 8.44 -0.97
CA ILE A 177 -1.67 7.18 -1.33
C ILE A 177 -0.92 6.53 -2.49
N ARG A 178 -1.04 5.22 -2.61
CA ARG A 178 -0.41 4.46 -3.69
C ARG A 178 -0.83 5.00 -5.06
N GLY A 179 0.16 5.27 -5.92
CA GLY A 179 -0.05 5.88 -7.24
C GLY A 179 -0.28 7.39 -7.21
N GLY A 180 -0.17 8.02 -6.04
CA GLY A 180 -0.39 9.46 -5.87
C GLY A 180 0.56 10.33 -6.69
N PHE A 181 1.82 9.90 -6.85
CA PHE A 181 2.79 10.58 -7.70
C PHE A 181 2.37 10.53 -9.18
N LEU A 182 1.99 9.37 -9.67
CA LEU A 182 1.50 9.21 -11.03
C LEU A 182 0.23 10.04 -11.30
N LYS A 183 -0.70 10.08 -10.36
CA LYS A 183 -1.90 10.93 -10.42
C LYS A 183 -1.54 12.41 -10.47
N HIS A 184 -0.57 12.82 -9.66
CA HIS A 184 -0.05 14.19 -9.67
C HIS A 184 0.52 14.57 -11.05
N LEU A 185 1.38 13.73 -11.63
CA LEU A 185 1.95 13.95 -12.97
C LEU A 185 0.87 14.10 -14.05
N VAL A 186 -0.13 13.23 -14.03
CA VAL A 186 -1.26 13.32 -14.97
C VAL A 186 -2.00 14.62 -14.81
N THR A 187 -2.39 14.97 -13.57
CA THR A 187 -3.20 16.17 -13.30
C THR A 187 -2.45 17.45 -13.68
N THR A 188 -1.18 17.59 -13.28
CA THR A 188 -0.37 18.77 -13.58
C THR A 188 -0.11 18.92 -15.08
N THR A 189 0.11 17.83 -15.78
CA THR A 189 0.32 17.83 -17.23
C THR A 189 -0.95 18.25 -17.98
N GLU A 190 -2.12 17.73 -17.59
CA GLU A 190 -3.40 18.09 -18.23
C GLU A 190 -3.75 19.56 -18.01
N ILE A 191 -3.65 20.05 -16.78
CA ILE A 191 -3.84 21.49 -16.49
C ILE A 191 -2.92 22.33 -17.35
N SER A 192 -1.66 21.93 -17.49
CA SER A 192 -0.69 22.67 -18.28
C SER A 192 -1.03 22.65 -19.79
N MET A 193 -1.53 21.54 -20.30
CA MET A 193 -1.97 21.46 -21.69
C MET A 193 -3.16 22.36 -21.97
N ASP A 194 -4.04 22.59 -21.01
CA ASP A 194 -5.17 23.51 -21.12
C ASP A 194 -4.72 24.98 -21.04
N ILE A 195 -3.65 25.29 -20.32
CA ILE A 195 -3.14 26.65 -20.14
C ILE A 195 -2.19 27.06 -21.28
N LEU A 196 -1.39 26.14 -21.81
CA LEU A 196 -0.35 26.45 -22.81
C LEU A 196 -0.85 27.20 -24.06
N PRO A 197 -2.07 27.01 -24.58
CA PRO A 197 -2.59 27.79 -25.71
C PRO A 197 -2.64 29.31 -25.47
N TYR A 198 -2.74 29.75 -24.22
CA TYR A 198 -2.73 31.15 -23.85
C TYR A 198 -1.33 31.80 -23.83
N TYR A 199 -0.27 30.98 -23.96
CA TYR A 199 1.13 31.38 -23.94
C TYR A 199 1.87 30.88 -25.20
N PRO A 200 1.52 31.41 -26.40
CA PRO A 200 2.02 30.86 -27.67
C PRO A 200 3.55 31.07 -27.88
N THR A 201 4.18 31.92 -27.10
CA THR A 201 5.64 32.16 -27.14
C THR A 201 6.43 31.11 -26.39
N LEU A 202 5.80 30.29 -25.54
CA LEU A 202 6.49 29.26 -24.79
C LEU A 202 6.75 28.01 -25.68
N ASN A 203 7.91 27.39 -25.46
CA ASN A 203 8.19 26.08 -26.05
C ASN A 203 7.38 25.02 -25.31
N LYS A 204 6.27 24.57 -25.93
CA LYS A 204 5.36 23.57 -25.37
C LYS A 204 6.08 22.29 -24.93
N ASP A 205 7.00 21.77 -25.75
CA ASP A 205 7.69 20.52 -25.45
C ASP A 205 8.62 20.66 -24.25
N LEU A 206 9.30 21.80 -24.12
CA LEU A 206 10.15 22.11 -22.98
C LEU A 206 9.32 22.23 -21.68
N VAL A 207 8.18 22.92 -21.73
CA VAL A 207 7.29 23.08 -20.57
C VAL A 207 6.75 21.71 -20.11
N LEU A 208 6.23 20.90 -21.03
CA LEU A 208 5.69 19.57 -20.69
C LEU A 208 6.78 18.63 -20.19
N CYS A 209 7.97 18.65 -20.78
CA CYS A 209 9.13 17.91 -20.30
C CYS A 209 9.50 18.33 -18.86
N GLY A 210 9.56 19.63 -18.59
CA GLY A 210 9.82 20.17 -17.24
C GLY A 210 8.77 19.73 -16.23
N ILE A 211 7.47 19.76 -16.59
CA ILE A 211 6.37 19.33 -15.73
C ILE A 211 6.46 17.83 -15.43
N LEU A 212 6.79 17.01 -16.41
CA LEU A 212 6.94 15.57 -16.22
C LEU A 212 8.13 15.21 -15.31
N LEU A 213 9.17 16.05 -15.32
CA LEU A 213 10.44 15.77 -14.63
C LEU A 213 10.65 16.54 -13.32
N HIS A 214 9.83 17.59 -13.03
CA HIS A 214 10.09 18.49 -11.89
C HIS A 214 10.23 17.77 -10.54
N ASP A 215 9.53 16.68 -10.37
CA ASP A 215 9.45 15.89 -9.13
C ASP A 215 10.08 14.49 -9.28
N ILE A 216 10.80 14.22 -10.37
CA ILE A 216 11.33 12.88 -10.65
C ILE A 216 12.28 12.36 -9.54
N GLY A 217 12.93 13.26 -8.82
CA GLY A 217 13.77 12.88 -7.66
C GLY A 217 13.03 12.11 -6.56
N LYS A 218 11.69 12.14 -6.56
CA LYS A 218 10.88 11.33 -5.64
C LYS A 218 11.09 9.83 -5.81
N VAL A 219 11.49 9.37 -6.97
CA VAL A 219 11.83 7.95 -7.18
C VAL A 219 13.04 7.50 -6.37
N GLU A 220 13.92 8.41 -5.99
CA GLU A 220 15.06 8.13 -5.12
C GLU A 220 14.76 8.44 -3.65
N SER A 221 13.93 9.44 -3.38
CA SER A 221 13.66 9.93 -2.03
C SER A 221 12.51 9.22 -1.31
N ILE A 222 11.66 8.47 -2.02
CA ILE A 222 10.53 7.72 -1.43
C ILE A 222 10.69 6.24 -1.81
N ASN A 223 10.54 5.33 -0.85
CA ASN A 223 10.52 3.89 -1.14
C ASN A 223 9.15 3.47 -1.71
N ASP A 224 9.11 2.32 -2.37
CA ASP A 224 7.93 1.74 -3.01
C ASP A 224 7.24 0.66 -2.14
N ASN A 225 7.55 0.63 -0.86
CA ASN A 225 6.91 -0.25 0.11
C ASN A 225 5.41 0.03 0.21
N LEU A 226 4.62 -0.94 0.66
CA LEU A 226 3.19 -0.76 0.88
C LEU A 226 2.88 0.35 1.90
N GLN A 227 3.75 0.49 2.89
CA GLN A 227 3.83 1.68 3.74
C GLN A 227 5.04 2.49 3.27
N ALA A 228 4.80 3.46 2.39
CA ALA A 228 5.85 4.31 1.86
C ALA A 228 6.46 5.18 2.96
N ASP A 229 7.77 5.34 2.92
CA ASP A 229 8.55 6.22 3.78
C ASP A 229 9.68 6.85 2.97
N TYR A 230 10.29 7.87 3.53
CA TYR A 230 11.50 8.45 2.93
C TYR A 230 12.67 7.46 3.00
N THR A 231 13.44 7.39 1.92
CA THR A 231 14.76 6.73 1.90
C THR A 231 15.78 7.57 2.68
N ASP A 232 16.98 7.05 2.88
CA ASP A 232 18.06 7.84 3.49
C ASP A 232 18.37 9.08 2.66
N ALA A 233 18.34 8.98 1.32
CA ALA A 233 18.49 10.13 0.43
C ALA A 233 17.34 11.15 0.55
N GLY A 234 16.14 10.71 0.89
CA GLY A 234 14.96 11.58 1.06
C GLY A 234 14.88 12.27 2.42
N ARG A 235 15.72 11.88 3.38
CA ARG A 235 15.79 12.46 4.74
C ARG A 235 16.87 13.55 4.88
N LEU A 236 17.74 13.70 3.87
CA LEU A 236 18.76 14.73 3.80
C LEU A 236 18.19 16.06 3.28
#